data_05b307ce8673be43b70f8af67d5b5a40
#
_entry.id   05b307ce8673be43b70f8af67d5b5a40
#
_cell.length_a   1.000
_cell.length_b   1.000
_cell.length_c   1.000
_cell.angle_alpha   90.00
_cell.angle_beta   90.00
_cell.angle_gamma   90.00
#
_symmetry.space_group_name_H-M   'P 1'
#
loop_
_entity.id
_entity.type
_entity.pdbx_description
1 polymer ?
#
loop_
_entity_poly.entity_id
_entity_poly.type
_entity_poly.pdbx_seq_one_letter_code
_entity_poly.pdbx_strand_id
1 'polypeptide(L)'
;MIVDGGNFDWGKAGADRQPAMNTPDPCYGGVVWEEQVTKNMGLPFAYLLKLRTTLLRDLGGAMSPFNAWMFIQGLETLPLRMREHAKNAKEVAEFLASNEKVQSVTYPSLFEGSEKEKADKYMTGGYGALIGFELPGGKEAGSKFIDSLELLYHVANIGDSRSLAIHPATTTHSQLSPEEQLSAGVTPGYVRLSIGIENTEDIIADISQAIDKAS
;
A
#
# COMPACT_ATOMS: atom_id res chain seq x y z
N MET A 1 0.96 -14.51 -0.90
CA MET A 1 1.60 -15.24 -2.03
C MET A 1 2.96 -14.64 -2.26
N ILE A 2 3.99 -15.47 -2.47
CA ILE A 2 5.36 -15.03 -2.80
C ILE A 2 5.64 -15.48 -4.23
N VAL A 3 6.13 -14.57 -5.06
CA VAL A 3 6.51 -14.84 -6.46
C VAL A 3 7.98 -14.48 -6.61
N ASP A 4 8.79 -15.45 -7.06
CA ASP A 4 10.19 -15.25 -7.38
C ASP A 4 10.32 -15.07 -8.90
N GLY A 5 10.89 -13.96 -9.35
CA GLY A 5 11.14 -13.68 -10.75
C GLY A 5 12.27 -14.52 -11.37
N GLY A 6 13.04 -15.23 -10.55
CA GLY A 6 14.17 -16.07 -10.98
C GLY A 6 15.34 -15.31 -11.61
N ASN A 7 15.41 -14.00 -11.42
CA ASN A 7 16.40 -13.12 -12.04
C ASN A 7 17.44 -12.55 -11.07
N PHE A 8 17.39 -12.96 -9.79
CA PHE A 8 18.39 -12.56 -8.81
C PHE A 8 19.45 -13.66 -8.65
N ASP A 9 20.70 -13.28 -8.83
CA ASP A 9 21.84 -14.20 -8.67
C ASP A 9 22.26 -14.27 -7.19
N TRP A 10 21.71 -15.26 -6.49
CA TRP A 10 21.99 -15.51 -5.07
C TRP A 10 23.45 -15.84 -4.83
N GLY A 11 24.10 -16.58 -5.75
CA GLY A 11 25.50 -16.98 -5.66
C GLY A 11 26.47 -15.81 -5.76
N LYS A 12 26.19 -14.86 -6.67
CA LYS A 12 26.96 -13.63 -6.83
C LYS A 12 26.83 -12.70 -5.62
N ALA A 13 25.69 -12.73 -4.95
CA ALA A 13 25.50 -11.96 -3.71
C ALA A 13 26.41 -12.44 -2.56
N GLY A 14 26.83 -13.72 -2.59
CA GLY A 14 27.79 -14.31 -1.65
C GLY A 14 27.25 -14.57 -0.24
N ALA A 15 28.06 -15.31 0.53
CA ALA A 15 27.70 -15.68 1.90
C ALA A 15 27.63 -14.49 2.87
N ASP A 16 28.46 -13.47 2.67
CA ASP A 16 28.48 -12.28 3.53
C ASP A 16 27.16 -11.49 3.47
N ARG A 17 26.57 -11.41 2.28
CA ARG A 17 25.31 -10.67 2.09
C ARG A 17 24.06 -11.54 2.18
N GLN A 18 24.17 -12.80 1.76
CA GLN A 18 23.06 -13.75 1.72
C GLN A 18 23.47 -15.11 2.32
N PRO A 19 23.81 -15.15 3.62
CA PRO A 19 24.28 -16.38 4.26
C PRO A 19 23.23 -17.48 4.18
N ALA A 20 21.96 -17.15 4.32
CA ALA A 20 20.88 -18.12 4.27
C ALA A 20 20.82 -18.96 2.98
N MET A 21 21.35 -18.45 1.86
CA MET A 21 21.38 -19.14 0.58
C MET A 21 22.75 -19.80 0.28
N ASN A 22 23.83 -19.26 0.86
CA ASN A 22 25.21 -19.57 0.48
C ASN A 22 26.02 -20.23 1.57
N THR A 23 25.43 -20.57 2.73
CA THR A 23 26.09 -21.34 3.79
C THR A 23 25.32 -22.62 4.09
N PRO A 24 25.98 -23.64 4.69
CA PRO A 24 25.30 -24.88 5.08
C PRO A 24 24.09 -24.63 5.99
N ASP A 25 22.94 -25.16 5.62
CA ASP A 25 21.71 -25.04 6.38
C ASP A 25 21.63 -26.15 7.45
N PRO A 26 21.73 -25.83 8.73
CA PRO A 26 21.70 -26.85 9.79
C PRO A 26 20.33 -27.55 9.91
N CYS A 27 19.25 -26.86 9.50
CA CYS A 27 17.89 -27.42 9.53
C CYS A 27 17.63 -28.41 8.40
N TYR A 28 18.53 -28.47 7.40
CA TYR A 28 18.37 -29.33 6.23
C TYR A 28 19.64 -30.09 5.85
N GLY A 29 20.28 -30.72 6.84
CA GLY A 29 21.41 -31.60 6.63
C GLY A 29 22.66 -30.92 6.05
N GLY A 30 22.82 -29.62 6.25
CA GLY A 30 23.99 -28.87 5.76
C GLY A 30 23.90 -28.49 4.28
N VAL A 31 22.75 -28.55 3.66
CA VAL A 31 22.56 -28.11 2.26
C VAL A 31 22.92 -26.63 2.09
N VAL A 32 23.71 -26.31 1.08
CA VAL A 32 23.90 -24.96 0.55
C VAL A 32 22.91 -24.78 -0.60
N TRP A 33 21.86 -23.99 -0.39
CA TRP A 33 20.71 -23.93 -1.29
C TRP A 33 21.04 -23.46 -2.70
N GLU A 34 21.89 -22.43 -2.81
CA GLU A 34 22.35 -21.94 -4.11
C GLU A 34 23.16 -22.99 -4.87
N GLU A 35 24.08 -23.67 -4.19
CA GLU A 35 24.89 -24.70 -4.82
C GLU A 35 24.05 -25.90 -5.25
N GLN A 36 23.22 -26.42 -4.34
CA GLN A 36 22.50 -27.66 -4.59
C GLN A 36 21.36 -27.45 -5.60
N VAL A 37 20.62 -26.38 -5.50
CA VAL A 37 19.42 -26.16 -6.32
C VAL A 37 19.75 -25.42 -7.62
N THR A 38 20.40 -24.25 -7.51
CA THR A 38 20.68 -23.45 -8.70
C THR A 38 21.78 -24.03 -9.55
N LYS A 39 22.96 -24.35 -8.95
CA LYS A 39 24.14 -24.82 -9.72
C LYS A 39 24.02 -26.28 -10.11
N ASN A 40 23.78 -27.18 -9.14
CA ASN A 40 23.83 -28.62 -9.41
C ASN A 40 22.56 -29.12 -10.12
N MET A 41 21.38 -28.64 -9.74
CA MET A 41 20.11 -29.04 -10.37
C MET A 41 19.71 -28.12 -11.53
N GLY A 42 20.31 -26.94 -11.69
CA GLY A 42 19.97 -25.98 -12.74
C GLY A 42 18.58 -25.34 -12.57
N LEU A 43 18.07 -25.25 -11.33
CA LEU A 43 16.71 -24.78 -11.07
C LEU A 43 16.71 -23.36 -10.49
N PRO A 44 15.98 -22.39 -11.09
CA PRO A 44 16.03 -20.98 -10.69
C PRO A 44 15.12 -20.65 -9.49
N PHE A 45 14.82 -21.61 -8.62
CA PHE A 45 13.89 -21.42 -7.51
C PHE A 45 14.45 -21.85 -6.13
N ALA A 46 15.76 -21.77 -5.94
CA ALA A 46 16.40 -22.10 -4.66
C ALA A 46 15.77 -21.34 -3.47
N TYR A 47 15.44 -20.07 -3.66
CA TYR A 47 14.77 -19.23 -2.65
C TYR A 47 13.40 -19.81 -2.26
N LEU A 48 12.54 -20.11 -3.22
CA LEU A 48 11.21 -20.68 -2.95
C LEU A 48 11.29 -22.05 -2.30
N LEU A 49 12.26 -22.88 -2.72
CA LEU A 49 12.44 -24.19 -2.14
C LEU A 49 12.89 -24.11 -0.69
N LYS A 50 13.89 -23.26 -0.39
CA LYS A 50 14.31 -22.99 1.00
C LYS A 50 13.16 -22.49 1.86
N LEU A 51 12.39 -21.53 1.39
CA LEU A 51 11.26 -20.97 2.13
C LEU A 51 10.23 -22.05 2.49
N ARG A 52 9.95 -22.96 1.57
CA ARG A 52 8.99 -24.07 1.81
C ARG A 52 9.54 -25.14 2.73
N THR A 53 10.80 -25.52 2.57
CA THR A 53 11.39 -26.65 3.28
C THR A 53 11.93 -26.32 4.66
N THR A 54 12.21 -25.04 4.93
CA THR A 54 12.69 -24.58 6.24
C THR A 54 11.62 -23.76 6.94
N LEU A 55 11.35 -22.54 6.50
CA LEU A 55 10.46 -21.64 7.23
C LEU A 55 9.02 -22.14 7.29
N LEU A 56 8.41 -22.47 6.15
CA LEU A 56 7.02 -22.92 6.12
C LEU A 56 6.83 -24.25 6.84
N ARG A 57 7.72 -25.22 6.59
CA ARG A 57 7.67 -26.52 7.24
C ARG A 57 7.88 -26.43 8.75
N ASP A 58 8.92 -25.71 9.18
CA ASP A 58 9.39 -25.73 10.57
C ASP A 58 8.49 -24.83 11.46
N LEU A 59 8.01 -23.70 10.96
CA LEU A 59 7.04 -22.84 11.66
C LEU A 59 5.60 -23.37 11.55
N GLY A 60 5.30 -24.14 10.51
CA GLY A 60 4.01 -24.82 10.35
C GLY A 60 2.81 -23.90 10.09
N GLY A 61 3.06 -22.66 9.67
CA GLY A 61 1.99 -21.69 9.39
C GLY A 61 1.07 -22.18 8.26
N ALA A 62 -0.22 -22.34 8.56
CA ALA A 62 -1.23 -22.75 7.58
C ALA A 62 -2.51 -21.92 7.76
N MET A 63 -3.07 -21.49 6.63
CA MET A 63 -4.37 -20.82 6.64
C MET A 63 -5.49 -21.81 6.97
N SER A 64 -6.40 -21.45 7.87
CA SER A 64 -7.56 -22.29 8.12
C SER A 64 -8.46 -22.37 6.88
N PRO A 65 -9.16 -23.50 6.64
CA PRO A 65 -10.09 -23.61 5.51
C PRO A 65 -11.20 -22.56 5.52
N PHE A 66 -11.67 -22.15 6.71
CA PHE A 66 -12.67 -21.09 6.86
C PHE A 66 -12.13 -19.73 6.39
N ASN A 67 -10.92 -19.38 6.80
CA ASN A 67 -10.28 -18.13 6.33
C ASN A 67 -10.03 -18.17 4.81
N ALA A 68 -9.61 -19.31 4.27
CA ALA A 68 -9.45 -19.47 2.82
C ALA A 68 -10.76 -19.25 2.07
N TRP A 69 -11.87 -19.81 2.58
CA TRP A 69 -13.20 -19.60 2.03
C TRP A 69 -13.62 -18.11 2.07
N MET A 70 -13.40 -17.43 3.18
CA MET A 70 -13.69 -15.98 3.29
C MET A 70 -12.90 -15.15 2.26
N PHE A 71 -11.61 -15.47 2.04
CA PHE A 71 -10.83 -14.81 1.01
C PHE A 71 -11.36 -15.07 -0.40
N ILE A 72 -11.78 -16.30 -0.70
CA ILE A 72 -12.39 -16.64 -2.00
C ILE A 72 -13.65 -15.81 -2.21
N GLN A 73 -14.55 -15.74 -1.23
CA GLN A 73 -15.75 -14.89 -1.32
C GLN A 73 -15.42 -13.41 -1.57
N GLY A 74 -14.41 -12.89 -0.88
CA GLY A 74 -13.95 -11.52 -1.11
C GLY A 74 -13.36 -11.29 -2.51
N LEU A 75 -12.67 -12.29 -3.07
CA LEU A 75 -12.09 -12.22 -4.42
C LEU A 75 -13.13 -12.24 -5.54
N GLU A 76 -14.24 -12.96 -5.36
CA GLU A 76 -15.29 -13.08 -6.39
C GLU A 76 -15.89 -11.72 -6.78
N THR A 77 -16.00 -10.78 -5.83
CA THR A 77 -16.53 -9.44 -6.05
C THR A 77 -15.44 -8.36 -6.18
N LEU A 78 -14.17 -8.71 -6.04
CA LEU A 78 -13.07 -7.73 -6.06
C LEU A 78 -13.04 -6.85 -7.33
N PRO A 79 -13.21 -7.39 -8.57
CA PRO A 79 -13.22 -6.56 -9.76
C PRO A 79 -14.36 -5.53 -9.80
N LEU A 80 -15.51 -5.85 -9.21
CA LEU A 80 -16.65 -4.93 -9.10
C LEU A 80 -16.32 -3.80 -8.13
N ARG A 81 -15.83 -4.13 -6.94
CA ARG A 81 -15.43 -3.15 -5.94
C ARG A 81 -14.32 -2.25 -6.45
N MET A 82 -13.28 -2.80 -7.07
CA MET A 82 -12.15 -2.01 -7.58
C MET A 82 -12.55 -1.00 -8.67
N ARG A 83 -13.53 -1.32 -9.51
CA ARG A 83 -14.06 -0.37 -10.49
C ARG A 83 -14.75 0.82 -9.80
N GLU A 84 -15.58 0.54 -8.80
CA GLU A 84 -16.28 1.60 -8.06
C GLU A 84 -15.30 2.44 -7.21
N HIS A 85 -14.38 1.80 -6.50
CA HIS A 85 -13.30 2.49 -5.80
C HIS A 85 -12.52 3.46 -6.70
N ALA A 86 -12.09 3.00 -7.87
CA ALA A 86 -11.29 3.81 -8.79
C ALA A 86 -12.11 4.97 -9.41
N LYS A 87 -13.40 4.74 -9.69
CA LYS A 87 -14.32 5.78 -10.15
C LYS A 87 -14.49 6.86 -9.08
N ASN A 88 -14.89 6.47 -7.88
CA ASN A 88 -15.11 7.39 -6.77
C ASN A 88 -13.83 8.18 -6.43
N ALA A 89 -12.69 7.50 -6.37
CA ALA A 89 -11.41 8.14 -6.10
C ALA A 89 -11.02 9.18 -7.15
N LYS A 90 -11.30 8.92 -8.43
CA LYS A 90 -11.04 9.88 -9.50
C LYS A 90 -11.88 11.15 -9.29
N GLU A 91 -13.18 11.01 -9.06
CA GLU A 91 -14.09 12.13 -8.87
C GLU A 91 -13.72 12.94 -7.62
N VAL A 92 -13.36 12.28 -6.52
CA VAL A 92 -12.87 12.94 -5.30
C VAL A 92 -11.55 13.66 -5.54
N ALA A 93 -10.60 13.06 -6.27
CA ALA A 93 -9.32 13.70 -6.58
C ALA A 93 -9.49 14.94 -7.47
N GLU A 94 -10.40 14.91 -8.44
CA GLU A 94 -10.76 16.06 -9.28
C GLU A 94 -11.43 17.17 -8.47
N PHE A 95 -12.34 16.84 -7.55
CA PHE A 95 -12.91 17.77 -6.61
C PHE A 95 -11.85 18.44 -5.73
N LEU A 96 -10.96 17.67 -5.12
CA LEU A 96 -9.89 18.20 -4.29
C LEU A 96 -8.94 19.10 -5.07
N ALA A 97 -8.60 18.74 -6.31
CA ALA A 97 -7.70 19.52 -7.16
C ALA A 97 -8.34 20.86 -7.61
N SER A 98 -9.66 20.95 -7.65
CA SER A 98 -10.38 22.18 -7.97
C SER A 98 -10.70 23.08 -6.75
N ASN A 99 -10.43 22.58 -5.54
CA ASN A 99 -10.75 23.28 -4.29
C ASN A 99 -9.64 24.26 -3.90
N GLU A 100 -9.93 25.55 -3.86
CA GLU A 100 -8.96 26.62 -3.53
C GLU A 100 -8.35 26.52 -2.12
N LYS A 101 -8.98 25.75 -1.22
CA LYS A 101 -8.50 25.50 0.15
C LYS A 101 -7.54 24.30 0.25
N VAL A 102 -7.30 23.61 -0.86
CA VAL A 102 -6.37 22.48 -0.95
C VAL A 102 -5.09 22.94 -1.63
N GLN A 103 -3.95 22.72 -0.99
CA GLN A 103 -2.66 23.17 -1.50
C GLN A 103 -2.14 22.29 -2.64
N SER A 104 -2.30 20.97 -2.52
CA SER A 104 -1.87 20.00 -3.53
C SER A 104 -2.62 18.69 -3.40
N VAL A 105 -2.69 17.93 -4.50
CA VAL A 105 -3.30 16.59 -4.54
C VAL A 105 -2.35 15.62 -5.22
N THR A 106 -2.14 14.46 -4.60
CA THR A 106 -1.36 13.34 -5.13
C THR A 106 -2.30 12.21 -5.51
N TYR A 107 -2.57 12.06 -6.79
CA TYR A 107 -3.35 10.94 -7.35
C TYR A 107 -2.88 10.66 -8.78
N PRO A 108 -2.69 9.38 -9.19
CA PRO A 108 -2.00 9.08 -10.44
C PRO A 108 -2.65 9.64 -11.72
N SER A 109 -3.98 9.89 -11.73
CA SER A 109 -4.62 10.51 -12.90
C SER A 109 -4.19 11.97 -13.11
N LEU A 110 -3.75 12.64 -12.05
CA LEU A 110 -3.33 14.05 -12.04
C LEU A 110 -1.81 14.22 -12.23
N PHE A 111 -1.06 13.13 -12.37
CA PHE A 111 0.37 13.19 -12.63
C PHE A 111 0.66 13.74 -14.02
N GLU A 112 1.87 14.25 -14.20
CA GLU A 112 2.37 14.80 -15.48
C GLU A 112 3.69 14.14 -15.88
N GLY A 113 4.08 14.31 -17.15
CA GLY A 113 5.36 13.83 -17.70
C GLY A 113 5.57 12.33 -17.48
N SER A 114 6.78 11.95 -17.11
CA SER A 114 7.19 10.53 -16.99
C SER A 114 6.41 9.74 -15.93
N GLU A 115 5.93 10.39 -14.87
CA GLU A 115 5.13 9.73 -13.85
C GLU A 115 3.72 9.39 -14.37
N LYS A 116 3.14 10.25 -15.20
CA LYS A 116 1.87 9.96 -15.88
C LYS A 116 2.02 8.81 -16.87
N GLU A 117 3.10 8.80 -17.65
CA GLU A 117 3.40 7.71 -18.59
C GLU A 117 3.55 6.35 -17.87
N LYS A 118 4.21 6.33 -16.71
CA LYS A 118 4.31 5.12 -15.87
C LYS A 118 2.95 4.70 -15.34
N ALA A 119 2.16 5.64 -14.82
CA ALA A 119 0.83 5.36 -14.30
C ALA A 119 -0.05 4.73 -15.39
N ASP A 120 -0.10 5.31 -16.57
CA ASP A 120 -0.89 4.83 -17.71
C ASP A 120 -0.42 3.46 -18.21
N LYS A 121 0.89 3.19 -18.14
CA LYS A 121 1.47 1.91 -18.55
C LYS A 121 1.10 0.76 -17.61
N TYR A 122 1.10 1.01 -16.30
CA TYR A 122 0.98 -0.05 -15.31
C TYR A 122 -0.38 -0.14 -14.62
N MET A 123 -1.17 0.93 -14.63
CA MET A 123 -2.48 1.01 -13.97
C MET A 123 -3.60 0.98 -15.01
N THR A 124 -3.99 -0.21 -15.42
CA THR A 124 -5.07 -0.41 -16.39
C THR A 124 -6.42 -0.58 -15.69
N GLY A 125 -7.46 0.12 -16.17
CA GLY A 125 -8.82 0.04 -15.61
C GLY A 125 -9.08 0.98 -14.41
N GLY A 126 -8.17 1.89 -14.12
CA GLY A 126 -8.26 2.91 -13.07
C GLY A 126 -6.98 3.05 -12.28
N TYR A 127 -6.88 4.11 -11.46
CA TYR A 127 -5.67 4.49 -10.74
C TYR A 127 -5.71 4.13 -9.25
N GLY A 128 -6.58 3.19 -8.87
CA GLY A 128 -6.75 2.78 -7.47
C GLY A 128 -7.59 3.77 -6.66
N ALA A 129 -7.55 3.63 -5.33
CA ALA A 129 -8.44 4.33 -4.41
C ALA A 129 -7.70 5.18 -3.36
N LEU A 130 -6.38 5.31 -3.47
CA LEU A 130 -5.59 6.09 -2.53
C LEU A 130 -5.35 7.49 -3.06
N ILE A 131 -5.69 8.49 -2.28
CA ILE A 131 -5.46 9.90 -2.56
C ILE A 131 -4.67 10.49 -1.41
N GLY A 132 -3.64 11.27 -1.73
CA GLY A 132 -2.98 12.16 -0.80
C GLY A 132 -3.34 13.60 -1.12
N PHE A 133 -3.53 14.45 -0.11
CA PHE A 133 -3.66 15.88 -0.33
C PHE A 133 -3.09 16.68 0.85
N GLU A 134 -2.77 17.93 0.61
CA GLU A 134 -2.17 18.84 1.59
C GLU A 134 -3.12 19.98 1.91
N LEU A 135 -3.31 20.25 3.20
CA LEU A 135 -4.04 21.43 3.71
C LEU A 135 -3.04 22.54 4.12
N PRO A 136 -3.31 23.82 3.77
CA PRO A 136 -2.43 24.96 4.10
C PRO A 136 -2.55 25.16 5.59
N GLY A 137 -2.68 24.93 6.52
CA GLY A 137 -2.74 25.12 7.98
C GLY A 137 -1.89 24.12 8.74
N GLY A 138 -1.20 23.25 8.00
CA GLY A 138 -0.26 22.30 8.58
C GLY A 138 -0.93 21.28 9.51
N LYS A 139 -0.22 20.90 10.58
CA LYS A 139 -0.63 19.84 11.50
C LYS A 139 -1.99 20.08 12.17
N GLU A 140 -2.29 21.34 12.47
CA GLU A 140 -3.56 21.72 13.11
C GLU A 140 -4.74 21.56 12.15
N ALA A 141 -4.60 22.03 10.91
CA ALA A 141 -5.62 21.86 9.88
C ALA A 141 -5.87 20.38 9.55
N GLY A 142 -4.80 19.58 9.39
CA GLY A 142 -4.92 18.15 9.15
C GLY A 142 -5.65 17.41 10.27
N SER A 143 -5.33 17.72 11.52
CA SER A 143 -6.03 17.14 12.68
C SER A 143 -7.50 17.54 12.73
N LYS A 144 -7.78 18.84 12.56
CA LYS A 144 -9.14 19.37 12.58
C LYS A 144 -10.01 18.85 11.43
N PHE A 145 -9.41 18.63 10.25
CA PHE A 145 -10.06 17.96 9.14
C PHE A 145 -10.54 16.55 9.54
N ILE A 146 -9.63 15.72 10.09
CA ILE A 146 -9.99 14.37 10.54
C ILE A 146 -11.11 14.38 11.59
N ASP A 147 -11.01 15.26 12.58
CA ASP A 147 -11.99 15.37 13.67
C ASP A 147 -13.36 15.89 13.19
N SER A 148 -13.42 16.48 11.99
CA SER A 148 -14.64 17.03 11.40
C SER A 148 -15.37 16.09 10.46
N LEU A 149 -14.77 14.94 10.12
CA LEU A 149 -15.39 13.94 9.25
C LEU A 149 -16.58 13.25 9.95
N GLU A 150 -17.65 13.03 9.20
CA GLU A 150 -18.89 12.43 9.69
C GLU A 150 -19.19 11.08 9.01
N LEU A 151 -18.78 10.90 7.73
CA LEU A 151 -18.94 9.67 6.96
C LEU A 151 -17.64 8.84 6.95
N LEU A 152 -16.49 9.47 6.67
CA LEU A 152 -15.23 8.78 6.53
C LEU A 152 -14.70 8.34 7.91
N TYR A 153 -14.20 7.10 7.99
CA TYR A 153 -13.64 6.56 9.23
C TYR A 153 -12.17 6.93 9.41
N HIS A 154 -11.82 7.40 10.61
CA HIS A 154 -10.42 7.64 10.99
C HIS A 154 -9.72 6.32 11.32
N VAL A 155 -9.13 5.68 10.33
CA VAL A 155 -8.38 4.43 10.49
C VAL A 155 -7.29 4.28 9.44
N ALA A 156 -6.12 3.77 9.85
CA ALA A 156 -4.97 3.54 8.99
C ALA A 156 -5.06 2.21 8.21
N ASN A 157 -6.13 2.00 7.47
CA ASN A 157 -6.33 0.83 6.62
C ASN A 157 -6.41 1.23 5.14
N ILE A 158 -6.45 0.27 4.24
CA ILE A 158 -6.49 0.45 2.79
C ILE A 158 -7.42 -0.58 2.18
N GLY A 159 -8.29 -0.15 1.25
CA GLY A 159 -9.13 -1.04 0.47
C GLY A 159 -10.37 -1.58 1.19
N ASP A 160 -10.75 -0.97 2.29
CA ASP A 160 -12.06 -1.19 2.92
C ASP A 160 -13.16 -0.69 1.96
N SER A 161 -14.33 -1.31 2.00
CA SER A 161 -15.51 -0.83 1.26
C SER A 161 -15.99 0.53 1.74
N ARG A 162 -15.64 0.92 2.97
CA ARG A 162 -15.86 2.24 3.53
C ARG A 162 -14.71 3.17 3.21
N SER A 163 -15.03 4.44 3.03
CA SER A 163 -14.02 5.50 2.90
C SER A 163 -13.32 5.75 4.22
N LEU A 164 -12.00 5.83 4.17
CA LEU A 164 -11.12 5.97 5.33
C LEU A 164 -10.22 7.18 5.15
N ALA A 165 -9.87 7.82 6.27
CA ALA A 165 -8.94 8.94 6.29
C ALA A 165 -7.93 8.81 7.43
N ILE A 166 -6.70 9.24 7.21
CA ILE A 166 -5.70 9.42 8.26
C ILE A 166 -4.94 10.73 8.05
N HIS A 167 -4.48 11.29 9.17
CA HIS A 167 -3.48 12.35 9.20
C HIS A 167 -2.16 11.74 9.69
N PRO A 168 -1.22 11.34 8.81
CA PRO A 168 -0.04 10.58 9.18
C PRO A 168 0.84 11.25 10.22
N ALA A 169 0.99 12.58 10.17
CA ALA A 169 1.84 13.33 11.09
C ALA A 169 1.39 13.24 12.56
N THR A 170 0.10 12.98 12.84
CA THR A 170 -0.43 12.82 14.19
C THR A 170 -0.72 11.37 14.58
N THR A 171 -0.61 10.43 13.63
CA THR A 171 -0.97 9.02 13.84
C THR A 171 0.17 8.07 13.52
N THR A 172 0.24 7.55 12.30
CA THR A 172 1.19 6.51 11.90
C THR A 172 2.65 6.93 11.93
N HIS A 173 2.96 8.22 11.89
CA HIS A 173 4.31 8.79 11.91
C HIS A 173 4.54 9.70 13.11
N SER A 174 3.66 9.67 14.12
CA SER A 174 3.72 10.56 15.28
C SER A 174 4.97 10.39 16.16
N GLN A 175 5.63 9.21 16.09
CA GLN A 175 6.88 8.92 16.79
C GLN A 175 8.12 9.49 16.10
N LEU A 176 8.01 9.95 14.85
CA LEU A 176 9.12 10.54 14.10
C LEU A 176 9.27 12.02 14.42
N SER A 177 10.51 12.53 14.41
CA SER A 177 10.77 13.96 14.46
C SER A 177 10.23 14.67 13.20
N PRO A 178 10.01 15.99 13.22
CA PRO A 178 9.55 16.72 12.05
C PRO A 178 10.45 16.52 10.80
N GLU A 179 11.76 16.44 10.98
CA GLU A 179 12.73 16.21 9.92
C GLU A 179 12.60 14.79 9.34
N GLU A 180 12.41 13.80 10.20
CA GLU A 180 12.20 12.41 9.79
C GLU A 180 10.85 12.24 9.08
N GLN A 181 9.78 12.92 9.54
CA GLN A 181 8.49 12.94 8.84
C GLN A 181 8.64 13.49 7.43
N LEU A 182 9.31 14.63 7.26
CA LEU A 182 9.58 15.22 5.95
C LEU A 182 10.42 14.30 5.06
N SER A 183 11.45 13.66 5.61
CA SER A 183 12.27 12.68 4.90
C SER A 183 11.48 11.45 4.44
N ALA A 184 10.43 11.08 5.20
CA ALA A 184 9.50 10.02 4.84
C ALA A 184 8.38 10.49 3.87
N GLY A 185 8.39 11.76 3.44
CA GLY A 185 7.37 12.34 2.55
C GLY A 185 6.07 12.73 3.27
N VAL A 186 6.10 12.85 4.59
CA VAL A 186 4.95 13.26 5.40
C VAL A 186 5.11 14.73 5.79
N THR A 187 4.38 15.60 5.10
CA THR A 187 4.29 17.03 5.44
C THR A 187 3.27 17.25 6.55
N PRO A 188 3.33 18.39 7.28
CA PRO A 188 2.48 18.63 8.45
C PRO A 188 0.98 18.63 8.16
N GLY A 189 0.54 19.07 6.99
CA GLY A 189 -0.88 19.13 6.59
C GLY A 189 -1.33 17.99 5.69
N TYR A 190 -0.48 16.97 5.49
CA TYR A 190 -0.78 15.86 4.60
C TYR A 190 -1.85 14.93 5.16
N VAL A 191 -2.89 14.71 4.38
CA VAL A 191 -3.95 13.75 4.65
C VAL A 191 -3.94 12.65 3.60
N ARG A 192 -4.12 11.41 4.02
CA ARG A 192 -4.32 10.26 3.12
C ARG A 192 -5.74 9.75 3.22
N LEU A 193 -6.39 9.60 2.07
CA LEU A 193 -7.70 8.97 1.93
C LEU A 193 -7.55 7.59 1.29
N SER A 194 -8.40 6.66 1.72
CA SER A 194 -8.68 5.40 1.02
C SER A 194 -10.17 5.40 0.69
N ILE A 195 -10.48 5.72 -0.55
CA ILE A 195 -11.86 5.95 -0.98
C ILE A 195 -12.61 4.62 -1.12
N GLY A 196 -13.78 4.55 -0.52
CA GLY A 196 -14.68 3.41 -0.52
C GLY A 196 -15.61 3.34 -1.72
N ILE A 197 -16.71 2.61 -1.54
CA ILE A 197 -17.73 2.38 -2.56
C ILE A 197 -19.09 3.01 -2.21
N GLU A 198 -19.11 3.95 -1.29
CA GLU A 198 -20.28 4.77 -0.98
C GLU A 198 -20.65 5.64 -2.17
N ASN A 199 -21.80 6.32 -2.11
CA ASN A 199 -22.14 7.32 -3.11
C ASN A 199 -21.08 8.43 -3.14
N THR A 200 -20.55 8.74 -4.32
CA THR A 200 -19.46 9.71 -4.48
C THR A 200 -19.86 11.11 -4.00
N GLU A 201 -21.13 11.51 -4.19
CA GLU A 201 -21.64 12.81 -3.75
C GLU A 201 -21.59 12.93 -2.22
N ASP A 202 -21.91 11.85 -1.49
CA ASP A 202 -21.86 11.83 -0.02
C ASP A 202 -20.41 11.90 0.47
N ILE A 203 -19.48 11.18 -0.18
CA ILE A 203 -18.04 11.27 0.13
C ILE A 203 -17.54 12.71 -0.06
N ILE A 204 -17.86 13.33 -1.20
CA ILE A 204 -17.45 14.70 -1.51
C ILE A 204 -18.06 15.70 -0.53
N ALA A 205 -19.32 15.53 -0.17
CA ALA A 205 -20.00 16.39 0.80
C ALA A 205 -19.33 16.35 2.17
N ASP A 206 -18.96 15.15 2.66
CA ASP A 206 -18.28 15.00 3.94
C ASP A 206 -16.87 15.61 3.91
N ILE A 207 -16.11 15.38 2.85
CA ILE A 207 -14.77 15.97 2.67
C ILE A 207 -14.87 17.50 2.60
N SER A 208 -15.84 18.04 1.84
CA SER A 208 -16.04 19.48 1.66
C SER A 208 -16.31 20.18 2.99
N GLN A 209 -17.27 19.67 3.78
CA GLN A 209 -17.60 20.27 5.06
C GLN A 209 -16.44 20.17 6.07
N ALA A 210 -15.64 19.11 5.99
CA ALA A 210 -14.47 18.94 6.85
C ALA A 210 -13.34 19.90 6.47
N ILE A 211 -13.10 20.16 5.18
CA ILE A 211 -12.18 21.18 4.69
C ILE A 211 -12.63 22.58 5.15
N ASP A 212 -13.92 22.90 5.04
CA ASP A 212 -14.47 24.18 5.47
C ASP A 212 -14.27 24.44 6.96
N LYS A 213 -14.41 23.41 7.79
CA LYS A 213 -14.16 23.50 9.23
C LYS A 213 -12.66 23.60 9.56
N ALA A 214 -11.77 23.02 8.74
CA ALA A 214 -10.33 22.97 8.96
C ALA A 214 -9.58 24.24 8.53
N SER A 215 -10.20 25.03 7.68
CA SER A 215 -9.66 26.28 7.09
C SER A 215 -9.71 27.45 8.05
#